data_411adf0e2f5e990a7b4beff25f27125d
#
_entry.id   411adf0e2f5e990a7b4beff25f27125d
#
_cell.length_a   1.000
_cell.length_b   1.000
_cell.length_c   1.000
_cell.angle_alpha   90.00
_cell.angle_beta   90.00
_cell.angle_gamma   90.00
#
_symmetry.space_group_name_H-M   'P 1'
#
loop_
_entity.id
_entity.type
_entity.pdbx_description
1 polymer ?
#
loop_
_entity_poly.entity_id
_entity_poly.type
_entity_poly.pdbx_seq_one_letter_code
_entity_poly.pdbx_strand_id
1 'polypeptide(L)'
;NDVNDLVVKLKNEFSLDSIWLEPGRYCTGPYGHYFTQVTDRKTVREKEILVLEGGINHLARPALTGNQFPCESFRESNEASIEFHLHGPLCTALDKMGVYQLPEDINVGDWLVFSQVGAYGFT
;
A
#
# COMPACT_ATOMS: atom_id res chain seq x y z
N ASN A 1 5.34 24.88 -10.56
CA ASN A 1 6.73 24.40 -10.50
C ASN A 1 6.81 23.14 -11.32
N ASP A 2 7.22 23.28 -12.56
CA ASP A 2 7.42 22.17 -13.48
C ASP A 2 8.83 21.57 -13.24
N VAL A 3 8.97 20.26 -13.43
CA VAL A 3 10.27 19.56 -13.38
C VAL A 3 11.24 20.20 -14.36
N ASN A 4 10.77 20.64 -15.54
CA ASN A 4 11.58 21.34 -16.52
C ASN A 4 12.20 22.64 -15.98
N ASP A 5 11.42 23.45 -15.26
CA ASP A 5 11.92 24.70 -14.67
C ASP A 5 13.03 24.42 -13.65
N LEU A 6 12.85 23.35 -12.84
CA LEU A 6 13.85 22.93 -11.88
C LEU A 6 15.13 22.43 -12.58
N VAL A 7 15.00 21.63 -13.63
CA VAL A 7 16.15 21.12 -14.42
C VAL A 7 16.93 22.26 -15.04
N VAL A 8 16.24 23.22 -15.67
CA VAL A 8 16.89 24.41 -16.27
C VAL A 8 17.62 25.22 -15.21
N LYS A 9 16.98 25.46 -14.07
CA LYS A 9 17.60 26.18 -12.95
C LYS A 9 18.87 25.48 -12.46
N LEU A 10 18.81 24.18 -12.20
CA LEU A 10 19.95 23.40 -11.71
C LEU A 10 21.11 23.37 -12.72
N LYS A 11 20.80 23.19 -14.01
CA LYS A 11 21.81 23.21 -15.06
C LYS A 11 22.59 24.56 -15.10
N ASN A 12 21.87 25.67 -14.97
CA ASN A 12 22.47 27.00 -14.99
C ASN A 12 23.24 27.30 -13.69
N GLU A 13 22.68 26.95 -12.54
CA GLU A 13 23.28 27.24 -11.23
C GLU A 13 24.57 26.46 -11.00
N PHE A 14 24.63 25.20 -11.43
CA PHE A 14 25.78 24.31 -11.22
C PHE A 14 26.61 24.09 -12.49
N SER A 15 26.33 24.77 -13.59
CA SER A 15 27.02 24.61 -14.87
C SER A 15 27.11 23.16 -15.36
N LEU A 16 25.97 22.41 -15.24
CA LEU A 16 25.92 21.00 -15.60
C LEU A 16 25.63 20.79 -17.09
N ASP A 17 26.39 19.91 -17.73
CA ASP A 17 26.14 19.52 -19.12
C ASP A 17 24.85 18.74 -19.28
N SER A 18 24.58 17.83 -18.35
CA SER A 18 23.38 16.99 -18.36
C SER A 18 22.86 16.69 -16.95
N ILE A 19 21.56 16.41 -16.83
CA ILE A 19 20.91 15.90 -15.63
C ILE A 19 20.14 14.63 -16.02
N TRP A 20 20.37 13.56 -15.30
CA TRP A 20 19.70 12.29 -15.48
C TRP A 20 18.70 12.09 -14.35
N LEU A 21 17.47 11.72 -14.68
CA LEU A 21 16.42 11.42 -13.72
C LEU A 21 16.09 9.93 -13.78
N GLU A 22 16.00 9.29 -12.63
CA GLU A 22 15.66 7.87 -12.50
C GLU A 22 14.33 7.72 -11.72
N PRO A 23 13.19 8.16 -12.30
CA PRO A 23 11.91 8.25 -11.59
C PRO A 23 11.16 6.90 -11.49
N GLY A 24 11.87 5.77 -11.30
CA GLY A 24 11.34 4.41 -11.37
C GLY A 24 9.95 4.23 -10.75
N ARG A 25 9.77 4.53 -9.46
CA ARG A 25 8.47 4.44 -8.78
C ARG A 25 7.42 5.36 -9.39
N TYR A 26 7.80 6.56 -9.78
CA TYR A 26 6.87 7.53 -10.38
C TYR A 26 6.24 6.97 -11.66
N CYS A 27 7.02 6.24 -12.45
CA CYS A 27 6.55 5.68 -13.72
C CYS A 27 5.74 4.39 -13.55
N THR A 28 6.07 3.54 -12.59
CA THR A 28 5.49 2.18 -12.51
C THR A 28 4.61 1.95 -11.29
N GLY A 29 4.87 2.66 -10.19
CA GLY A 29 4.13 2.49 -8.95
C GLY A 29 2.60 2.54 -9.11
N PRO A 30 2.03 3.57 -9.77
CA PRO A 30 0.58 3.73 -9.89
C PRO A 30 -0.13 2.62 -10.68
N TYR A 31 0.60 1.87 -11.50
CA TYR A 31 0.01 0.86 -12.39
C TYR A 31 -0.06 -0.55 -11.78
N GLY A 32 0.55 -0.76 -10.62
CA GLY A 32 0.47 -2.03 -9.91
C GLY A 32 -0.67 -2.05 -8.89
N HIS A 33 -1.46 -3.13 -8.88
CA HIS A 33 -2.50 -3.40 -7.91
C HIS A 33 -2.33 -4.82 -7.38
N TYR A 34 -2.46 -4.97 -6.07
CA TYR A 34 -2.43 -6.26 -5.42
C TYR A 34 -3.79 -6.53 -4.78
N PHE A 35 -4.42 -7.63 -5.20
CA PHE A 35 -5.70 -8.08 -4.70
C PHE A 35 -5.48 -9.21 -3.72
N THR A 36 -6.18 -9.16 -2.60
CA THR A 36 -6.14 -10.22 -1.58
C THR A 36 -7.50 -10.35 -0.89
N GLN A 37 -7.86 -11.55 -0.52
CA GLN A 37 -9.14 -11.85 0.09
C GLN A 37 -9.04 -11.84 1.61
N VAL A 38 -10.09 -11.40 2.29
CA VAL A 38 -10.26 -11.53 3.74
C VAL A 38 -10.59 -12.99 4.07
N THR A 39 -9.76 -13.63 4.86
CA THR A 39 -9.91 -15.04 5.28
C THR A 39 -10.44 -15.19 6.70
N ASP A 40 -10.26 -14.16 7.55
CA ASP A 40 -10.77 -14.12 8.91
C ASP A 40 -11.04 -12.69 9.35
N ARG A 41 -12.06 -12.48 10.19
CA ARG A 41 -12.36 -11.22 10.87
C ARG A 41 -12.58 -11.47 12.34
N LYS A 42 -11.93 -10.70 13.20
CA LYS A 42 -12.05 -10.82 14.65
C LYS A 42 -11.78 -9.51 15.37
N THR A 43 -12.34 -9.39 16.55
CA THR A 43 -12.06 -8.29 17.47
C THR A 43 -11.14 -8.78 18.59
N VAL A 44 -10.00 -8.15 18.77
CA VAL A 44 -9.03 -8.47 19.82
C VAL A 44 -8.66 -7.20 20.58
N ARG A 45 -8.96 -7.14 21.88
CA ARG A 45 -8.69 -5.97 22.72
C ARG A 45 -9.20 -4.66 22.09
N GLU A 46 -10.47 -4.68 21.69
CA GLU A 46 -11.18 -3.54 21.08
C GLU A 46 -10.62 -3.11 19.70
N LYS A 47 -9.78 -3.91 19.07
CA LYS A 47 -9.26 -3.67 17.72
C LYS A 47 -9.90 -4.62 16.74
N GLU A 48 -10.42 -4.06 15.66
CA GLU A 48 -10.91 -4.85 14.53
C GLU A 48 -9.73 -5.34 13.71
N ILE A 49 -9.64 -6.66 13.49
CA ILE A 49 -8.56 -7.31 12.77
C ILE A 49 -9.14 -8.05 11.57
N LEU A 50 -8.54 -7.82 10.40
CA LEU A 50 -8.75 -8.66 9.23
C LEU A 50 -7.48 -9.47 8.96
N VAL A 51 -7.64 -10.78 8.77
CA VAL A 51 -6.59 -11.65 8.27
C VAL A 51 -6.79 -11.84 6.76
N LEU A 52 -5.73 -11.64 6.00
CA LEU A 52 -5.75 -11.70 4.55
C LEU A 52 -5.13 -13.01 4.06
N GLU A 53 -5.51 -13.45 2.86
CA GLU A 53 -4.92 -14.61 2.19
C GLU A 53 -3.43 -14.45 1.93
N GLY A 54 -2.99 -13.22 1.63
CA GLY A 54 -1.59 -12.88 1.44
C GLY A 54 -1.12 -11.78 2.40
N GLY A 55 0.15 -11.80 2.72
CA GLY A 55 0.79 -10.88 3.65
C GLY A 55 2.19 -10.48 3.20
N ILE A 56 3.14 -10.45 4.12
CA ILE A 56 4.54 -10.08 3.83
C ILE A 56 5.24 -11.04 2.86
N ASN A 57 4.72 -12.22 2.66
CA ASN A 57 5.19 -13.15 1.62
C ASN A 57 4.91 -12.66 0.19
N HIS A 58 4.00 -11.69 0.04
CA HIS A 58 3.70 -11.05 -1.24
C HIS A 58 4.10 -9.57 -1.25
N LEU A 59 3.85 -8.83 -0.16
CA LEU A 59 4.14 -7.42 0.01
C LEU A 59 4.91 -7.18 1.31
N ALA A 60 6.22 -7.41 1.34
CA ALA A 60 7.03 -7.25 2.55
C ALA A 60 7.27 -5.77 2.94
N ARG A 61 7.15 -4.84 2.00
CA ARG A 61 7.52 -3.45 2.21
C ARG A 61 6.86 -2.78 3.41
N PRO A 62 5.54 -2.91 3.68
CA PRO A 62 4.92 -2.29 4.85
C PRO A 62 5.58 -2.72 6.17
N ALA A 63 5.88 -4.00 6.30
CA ALA A 63 6.52 -4.54 7.50
C ALA A 63 7.99 -4.10 7.66
N LEU A 64 8.72 -3.97 6.54
CA LEU A 64 10.15 -3.64 6.54
C LEU A 64 10.41 -2.14 6.72
N THR A 65 9.55 -1.28 6.18
CA THR A 65 9.81 0.17 6.13
C THR A 65 8.82 1.00 6.92
N GLY A 66 7.72 0.40 7.39
CA GLY A 66 6.58 1.12 7.99
C GLY A 66 5.75 1.93 6.98
N ASN A 67 6.11 1.93 5.69
CA ASN A 67 5.38 2.66 4.66
C ASN A 67 4.24 1.80 4.13
N GLN A 68 3.01 2.25 4.34
CA GLN A 68 1.82 1.55 3.88
C GLN A 68 1.52 1.89 2.41
N PHE A 69 0.99 0.92 1.67
CA PHE A 69 0.36 1.16 0.38
C PHE A 69 -1.09 1.62 0.59
N PRO A 70 -1.66 2.48 -0.27
CA PRO A 70 -3.10 2.74 -0.21
C PRO A 70 -3.89 1.45 -0.36
N CYS A 71 -4.93 1.28 0.47
CA CYS A 71 -5.77 0.09 0.49
C CYS A 71 -7.23 0.48 0.59
N GLU A 72 -8.07 -0.19 -0.19
CA GLU A 72 -9.51 0.02 -0.21
C GLU A 72 -10.27 -1.31 -0.40
N SER A 73 -11.56 -1.29 -0.10
CA SER A 73 -12.46 -2.39 -0.43
C SER A 73 -12.69 -2.44 -1.93
N PHE A 74 -12.65 -3.63 -2.53
CA PHE A 74 -12.94 -3.81 -3.96
C PHE A 74 -14.44 -3.62 -4.26
N ARG A 75 -15.31 -3.90 -3.29
CA ARG A 75 -16.74 -3.62 -3.43
C ARG A 75 -17.08 -2.24 -2.88
N GLU A 76 -18.07 -1.60 -3.48
CA GLU A 76 -18.66 -0.39 -2.93
C GLU A 76 -19.45 -0.72 -1.65
N SER A 77 -19.40 0.20 -0.69
CA SER A 77 -20.20 0.16 0.54
C SER A 77 -20.62 1.57 0.92
N ASN A 78 -21.82 1.71 1.47
CA ASN A 78 -22.34 2.95 2.02
C ASN A 78 -22.17 3.02 3.56
N GLU A 79 -21.61 1.98 4.16
CA GLU A 79 -21.38 1.92 5.61
C GLU A 79 -20.27 2.87 6.05
N ALA A 80 -20.31 3.26 7.30
CA ALA A 80 -19.26 4.07 7.90
C ALA A 80 -17.91 3.36 7.85
N SER A 81 -16.82 4.12 7.67
CA SER A 81 -15.48 3.56 7.75
C SER A 81 -15.03 3.51 9.20
N ILE A 82 -14.45 2.38 9.59
CA ILE A 82 -13.82 2.15 10.88
C ILE A 82 -12.36 1.68 10.70
N GLU A 83 -11.60 1.73 11.79
CA GLU A 83 -10.20 1.30 11.78
C GLU A 83 -10.07 -0.22 11.81
N PHE A 84 -9.37 -0.76 10.81
CA PHE A 84 -8.99 -2.16 10.74
C PHE A 84 -7.48 -2.35 10.77
N HIS A 85 -7.00 -3.30 11.56
CA HIS A 85 -5.62 -3.79 11.53
C HIS A 85 -5.53 -4.97 10.56
N LEU A 86 -4.78 -4.83 9.48
CA LEU A 86 -4.62 -5.86 8.47
C LEU A 86 -3.38 -6.72 8.76
N HIS A 87 -3.56 -8.01 8.76
CA HIS A 87 -2.52 -9.01 8.95
C HIS A 87 -2.54 -10.04 7.82
N GLY A 88 -1.36 -10.56 7.46
CA GLY A 88 -1.26 -11.70 6.56
C GLY A 88 -1.43 -13.05 7.30
N PRO A 89 -1.28 -14.17 6.56
CA PRO A 89 -1.55 -15.52 7.07
C PRO A 89 -0.37 -16.14 7.85
N LEU A 90 0.78 -15.49 7.92
CA LEU A 90 1.98 -16.10 8.48
C LEU A 90 2.00 -16.06 10.01
N CYS A 91 2.56 -17.11 10.63
CA CYS A 91 2.73 -17.21 12.08
C CYS A 91 3.88 -16.33 12.61
N THR A 92 3.88 -15.04 12.29
CA THR A 92 4.86 -14.07 12.77
C THR A 92 4.20 -12.74 13.10
N ALA A 93 4.67 -12.11 14.18
CA ALA A 93 4.22 -10.77 14.55
C ALA A 93 4.61 -9.68 13.53
N LEU A 94 5.50 -10.00 12.59
CA LEU A 94 5.93 -9.10 11.52
C LEU A 94 4.92 -9.06 10.36
N ASP A 95 4.00 -10.04 10.26
CA ASP A 95 3.05 -10.13 9.15
C ASP A 95 1.91 -9.12 9.31
N LYS A 96 2.29 -7.85 9.30
CA LYS A 96 1.40 -6.68 9.42
C LYS A 96 1.39 -5.93 8.11
N MET A 97 0.21 -5.81 7.53
CA MET A 97 0.01 -5.09 6.28
C MET A 97 -0.32 -3.61 6.50
N GLY A 98 -0.70 -3.22 7.72
CA GLY A 98 -0.99 -1.84 8.09
C GLY A 98 -2.29 -1.65 8.85
N VAL A 99 -2.66 -0.38 9.04
CA VAL A 99 -3.93 0.04 9.68
C VAL A 99 -4.66 0.95 8.73
N TYR A 100 -5.93 0.66 8.44
CA TYR A 100 -6.71 1.31 7.40
C TYR A 100 -8.12 1.65 7.84
N GLN A 101 -8.66 2.74 7.30
CA GLN A 101 -10.07 3.07 7.40
C GLN A 101 -10.82 2.37 6.27
N LEU A 102 -11.62 1.36 6.61
CA LEU A 102 -12.37 0.53 5.65
C LEU A 102 -13.84 0.44 6.10
N PRO A 103 -14.78 0.16 5.18
CA PRO A 103 -16.18 0.02 5.52
C PRO A 103 -16.42 -1.01 6.62
N GLU A 104 -17.27 -0.68 7.60
CA GLU A 104 -17.55 -1.52 8.78
C GLU A 104 -18.12 -2.90 8.41
N ASP A 105 -18.83 -2.99 7.28
CA ASP A 105 -19.47 -4.22 6.82
C ASP A 105 -18.54 -5.17 6.05
N ILE A 106 -17.23 -4.88 5.97
CA ILE A 106 -16.25 -5.83 5.40
C ILE A 106 -16.25 -7.13 6.19
N ASN A 107 -16.27 -8.26 5.46
CA ASN A 107 -16.33 -9.58 6.06
C ASN A 107 -15.46 -10.61 5.32
N VAL A 108 -15.38 -11.80 5.86
CA VAL A 108 -14.71 -12.96 5.23
C VAL A 108 -15.26 -13.18 3.82
N GLY A 109 -14.37 -13.34 2.86
CA GLY A 109 -14.68 -13.49 1.45
C GLY A 109 -14.61 -12.18 0.65
N ASP A 110 -14.64 -11.02 1.30
CA ASP A 110 -14.47 -9.74 0.61
C ASP A 110 -13.02 -9.56 0.11
N TRP A 111 -12.87 -8.77 -0.95
CA TRP A 111 -11.58 -8.45 -1.54
C TRP A 111 -11.12 -7.06 -1.15
N LEU A 112 -9.84 -6.96 -0.83
CA LEU A 112 -9.13 -5.69 -0.66
C LEU A 112 -8.15 -5.48 -1.81
N VAL A 113 -7.96 -4.22 -2.18
CA VAL A 113 -7.05 -3.79 -3.23
C VAL A 113 -6.00 -2.86 -2.65
N PHE A 114 -4.75 -3.25 -2.76
CA PHE A 114 -3.62 -2.36 -2.49
C PHE A 114 -3.16 -1.75 -3.80
N SER A 115 -3.17 -0.44 -3.89
CA SER A 115 -2.73 0.31 -5.07
C SER A 115 -1.27 0.78 -4.92
N GLN A 116 -0.71 1.30 -6.01
CA GLN A 116 0.67 1.81 -6.09
C GLN A 116 1.76 0.77 -5.79
N VAL A 117 1.48 -0.50 -6.02
CA VAL A 117 2.42 -1.60 -5.79
C VAL A 117 3.27 -1.96 -7.01
N GLY A 118 3.19 -1.20 -8.11
CA GLY A 118 3.94 -1.45 -9.35
C GLY A 118 5.45 -1.23 -9.24
N ALA A 119 5.94 -0.65 -8.12
CA ALA A 119 7.36 -0.55 -7.83
C ALA A 119 7.61 -0.89 -6.36
N TYR A 120 8.56 -1.80 -6.12
CA TYR A 120 8.96 -2.27 -4.78
C TYR A 120 7.79 -2.85 -3.96
N GLY A 121 6.75 -3.32 -4.63
CA GLY A 121 5.58 -3.93 -4.00
C GLY A 121 5.79 -5.43 -3.81
N PHE A 122 5.82 -6.16 -4.90
CA PHE A 122 5.97 -7.60 -4.87
C PHE A 122 7.37 -8.04 -4.41
N THR A 123 7.42 -9.07 -3.59
CA THR A 123 8.63 -9.67 -3.01
C THR A 123 8.88 -11.06 -3.54
#